data_3c0edc3c10aa16c4f2d5641ffba478b2
#
_entry.id   3c0edc3c10aa16c4f2d5641ffba478b2
#
_cell.length_a   1.000
_cell.length_b   1.000
_cell.length_c   1.000
_cell.angle_alpha   90.00
_cell.angle_beta   90.00
_cell.angle_gamma   90.00
#
_symmetry.space_group_name_H-M   'P 1'
#
loop_
_entity.id
_entity.type
_entity.pdbx_description
1 polymer ?
#
loop_
_entity_poly.entity_id
_entity_poly.type
_entity_poly.pdbx_seq_one_letter_code
_entity_poly.pdbx_strand_id
1 'polypeptide(L)'
;RMVEWVDSNGTDERVIDAGCGSGILALSASKLGFSRICGFDNDAEAVRISEENAVLNDLAGHIEFYEGDLITGLAGRQAELVFANILADVLIQFAPELIASVAPHGQLVLSGILAQENDKVSEAFADLAHGWSIENRLMGEWSDVVLKRPD
;
A
#
# COMPACT_ATOMS: atom_id res chain seq x y z
N ARG A 1 7.90 -6.88 3.83
CA ARG A 1 6.51 -7.38 3.80
C ARG A 1 6.11 -7.97 2.46
N MET A 2 6.43 -7.32 1.35
CA MET A 2 6.10 -7.81 0.00
C MET A 2 6.74 -9.17 -0.31
N VAL A 3 8.02 -9.35 0.02
CA VAL A 3 8.73 -10.64 -0.14
C VAL A 3 8.10 -11.73 0.74
N GLU A 4 7.80 -11.41 1.99
CA GLU A 4 7.11 -12.32 2.92
C GLU A 4 5.75 -12.78 2.37
N TRP A 5 5.03 -11.87 1.68
CA TRP A 5 3.77 -12.21 1.00
C TRP A 5 4.00 -13.20 -0.14
N VAL A 6 4.96 -12.91 -1.03
CA VAL A 6 5.28 -13.77 -2.19
C VAL A 6 5.63 -15.18 -1.76
N ASP A 7 6.46 -15.31 -0.71
CA ASP A 7 6.86 -16.62 -0.18
C ASP A 7 5.68 -17.45 0.33
N SER A 8 4.61 -16.79 0.79
CA SER A 8 3.44 -17.45 1.39
C SER A 8 2.26 -17.62 0.43
N ASN A 9 2.07 -16.71 -0.53
CA ASN A 9 0.84 -16.60 -1.34
C ASN A 9 1.11 -16.61 -2.86
N GLY A 10 2.33 -16.34 -3.29
CA GLY A 10 2.65 -16.17 -4.72
C GLY A 10 2.44 -14.74 -5.21
N THR A 11 2.19 -14.58 -6.51
CA THR A 11 2.17 -13.27 -7.20
C THR A 11 0.92 -13.06 -8.09
N ASP A 12 -0.09 -13.90 -7.97
CA ASP A 12 -1.30 -13.82 -8.81
C ASP A 12 -2.31 -12.75 -8.34
N GLU A 13 -2.08 -12.19 -7.16
CA GLU A 13 -2.97 -11.24 -6.51
C GLU A 13 -2.81 -9.81 -7.08
N ARG A 14 -3.81 -8.98 -6.78
CA ARG A 14 -3.80 -7.54 -7.10
C ARG A 14 -3.01 -6.77 -6.05
N VAL A 15 -2.27 -5.77 -6.51
CA VAL A 15 -1.49 -4.87 -5.67
C VAL A 15 -1.94 -3.43 -5.90
N ILE A 16 -2.16 -2.69 -4.84
CA ILE A 16 -2.39 -1.23 -4.85
C ILE A 16 -1.25 -0.55 -4.08
N ASP A 17 -0.62 0.44 -4.71
CA ASP A 17 0.34 1.36 -4.09
C ASP A 17 -0.33 2.73 -3.93
N ALA A 18 -0.86 2.99 -2.76
CA ALA A 18 -1.61 4.20 -2.43
C ALA A 18 -0.67 5.32 -1.99
N GLY A 19 -0.63 6.41 -2.74
CA GLY A 19 0.37 7.47 -2.57
C GLY A 19 1.73 7.00 -3.07
N CYS A 20 1.81 6.60 -4.33
CA CYS A 20 2.95 5.86 -4.89
C CYS A 20 4.25 6.68 -5.00
N GLY A 21 4.20 8.00 -4.95
CA GLY A 21 5.39 8.86 -5.03
C GLY A 21 6.21 8.59 -6.29
N SER A 22 7.43 8.08 -6.12
CA SER A 22 8.31 7.69 -7.24
C SER A 22 7.94 6.36 -7.90
N GLY A 23 6.93 5.64 -7.38
CA GLY A 23 6.50 4.34 -7.86
C GLY A 23 7.33 3.16 -7.35
N ILE A 24 8.24 3.37 -6.40
CA ILE A 24 9.20 2.34 -5.99
C ILE A 24 8.54 1.05 -5.49
N LEU A 25 7.44 1.12 -4.74
CA LEU A 25 6.76 -0.07 -4.24
C LEU A 25 6.03 -0.82 -5.37
N ALA A 26 5.31 -0.10 -6.23
CA ALA A 26 4.67 -0.69 -7.40
C ALA A 26 5.66 -1.32 -8.37
N LEU A 27 6.79 -0.66 -8.62
CA LEU A 27 7.89 -1.19 -9.46
C LEU A 27 8.51 -2.44 -8.83
N SER A 28 8.72 -2.43 -7.51
CA SER A 28 9.24 -3.59 -6.77
C SER A 28 8.28 -4.77 -6.86
N ALA A 29 6.96 -4.54 -6.75
CA ALA A 29 5.95 -5.58 -6.92
C ALA A 29 6.04 -6.21 -8.32
N SER A 30 6.17 -5.41 -9.38
CA SER A 30 6.34 -5.90 -10.74
C SER A 30 7.62 -6.73 -10.91
N LYS A 31 8.73 -6.30 -10.33
CA LYS A 31 9.99 -7.06 -10.33
C LYS A 31 9.91 -8.39 -9.56
N LEU A 32 9.04 -8.49 -8.57
CA LEU A 32 8.77 -9.72 -7.83
C LEU A 32 7.82 -10.68 -8.55
N GLY A 33 7.23 -10.26 -9.67
CA GLY A 33 6.40 -11.11 -10.52
C GLY A 33 4.90 -10.81 -10.48
N PHE A 34 4.44 -9.84 -9.68
CA PHE A 34 3.05 -9.42 -9.74
C PHE A 34 2.72 -8.80 -11.10
N SER A 35 1.55 -9.12 -11.63
CA SER A 35 1.11 -8.66 -12.96
C SER A 35 -0.12 -7.74 -12.93
N ARG A 36 -0.80 -7.63 -11.77
CA ARG A 36 -2.00 -6.82 -11.58
C ARG A 36 -1.75 -5.72 -10.55
N ILE A 37 -1.02 -4.67 -10.97
CA ILE A 37 -0.53 -3.62 -10.09
C ILE A 37 -1.08 -2.28 -10.55
N CYS A 38 -1.61 -1.49 -9.61
CA CYS A 38 -1.84 -0.08 -9.83
C CYS A 38 -1.19 0.75 -8.73
N GLY A 39 -0.85 1.98 -9.07
CA GLY A 39 -0.35 2.98 -8.14
C GLY A 39 -0.94 4.34 -8.46
N PHE A 40 -1.22 5.13 -7.46
CA PHE A 40 -1.75 6.48 -7.65
C PHE A 40 -1.15 7.46 -6.65
N ASP A 41 -1.15 8.71 -7.03
CA ASP A 41 -0.75 9.83 -6.19
C ASP A 41 -1.63 11.05 -6.49
N ASN A 42 -1.82 11.92 -5.53
CA ASN A 42 -2.56 13.17 -5.74
C ASN A 42 -1.72 14.25 -6.42
N ASP A 43 -0.42 14.03 -6.56
CA ASP A 43 0.50 14.87 -7.30
C ASP A 43 0.74 14.30 -8.71
N ALA A 44 0.26 15.01 -9.73
CA ALA A 44 0.47 14.63 -11.14
C ALA A 44 1.96 14.48 -11.48
N GLU A 45 2.85 15.24 -10.84
CA GLU A 45 4.29 15.13 -11.05
C GLU A 45 4.83 13.81 -10.50
N ALA A 46 4.34 13.34 -9.34
CA ALA A 46 4.69 12.03 -8.80
C ALA A 46 4.27 10.90 -9.74
N VAL A 47 3.08 10.98 -10.32
CA VAL A 47 2.59 10.01 -11.32
C VAL A 47 3.51 10.00 -12.55
N ARG A 48 3.87 11.17 -13.08
CA ARG A 48 4.80 11.30 -14.22
C ARG A 48 6.16 10.65 -13.91
N ILE A 49 6.70 10.92 -12.72
CA ILE A 49 7.98 10.33 -12.27
C ILE A 49 7.86 8.80 -12.16
N SER A 50 6.75 8.28 -11.63
CA SER A 50 6.50 6.84 -11.54
C SER A 50 6.50 6.17 -12.92
N GLU A 51 5.85 6.78 -13.90
CA GLU A 51 5.84 6.30 -15.29
C GLU A 51 7.24 6.34 -15.92
N GLU A 52 8.00 7.41 -15.71
CA GLU A 52 9.39 7.51 -16.17
C GLU A 52 10.28 6.44 -15.54
N ASN A 53 10.12 6.20 -14.25
CA ASN A 53 10.85 5.15 -13.54
C ASN A 53 10.47 3.75 -14.05
N ALA A 54 9.22 3.52 -14.44
CA ALA A 54 8.80 2.28 -15.08
C ALA A 54 9.54 2.07 -16.42
N VAL A 55 9.64 3.09 -17.25
CA VAL A 55 10.42 3.04 -18.50
C VAL A 55 11.89 2.73 -18.23
N LEU A 56 12.51 3.42 -17.27
CA LEU A 56 13.92 3.20 -16.90
C LEU A 56 14.21 1.79 -16.37
N ASN A 57 13.20 1.10 -15.87
CA ASN A 57 13.30 -0.26 -15.32
C ASN A 57 12.76 -1.36 -16.25
N ASP A 58 12.49 -1.02 -17.52
CA ASP A 58 11.90 -1.93 -18.50
C ASP A 58 10.53 -2.48 -18.10
N LEU A 59 9.75 -1.67 -17.39
CA LEU A 59 8.41 -2.00 -16.87
C LEU A 59 7.30 -1.12 -17.47
N ALA A 60 7.56 -0.42 -18.55
CA ALA A 60 6.56 0.40 -19.23
C ALA A 60 5.31 -0.44 -19.58
N GLY A 61 4.14 0.04 -19.17
CA GLY A 61 2.87 -0.65 -19.38
C GLY A 61 2.58 -1.84 -18.46
N HIS A 62 3.46 -2.19 -17.53
CA HIS A 62 3.26 -3.26 -16.56
C HIS A 62 2.43 -2.84 -15.34
N ILE A 63 2.36 -1.53 -15.09
CA ILE A 63 1.69 -0.94 -13.93
C ILE A 63 0.74 0.14 -14.41
N GLU A 64 -0.48 0.16 -13.88
CA GLU A 64 -1.43 1.25 -14.09
C GLU A 64 -1.12 2.37 -13.10
N PHE A 65 -0.50 3.47 -13.56
CA PHE A 65 -0.34 4.69 -12.75
C PHE A 65 -1.41 5.71 -13.11
N TYR A 66 -1.97 6.39 -12.10
CA TYR A 66 -2.99 7.42 -12.31
C TYR A 66 -2.98 8.46 -11.18
N GLU A 67 -3.51 9.66 -11.49
CA GLU A 67 -3.70 10.71 -10.50
C GLU A 67 -4.97 10.45 -9.68
N GLY A 68 -4.88 10.60 -8.37
CA GLY A 68 -6.00 10.45 -7.45
C GLY A 68 -5.56 10.63 -5.99
N ASP A 69 -6.49 11.06 -5.16
CA ASP A 69 -6.33 11.04 -3.71
C ASP A 69 -6.79 9.70 -3.11
N LEU A 70 -6.74 9.56 -1.77
CA LEU A 70 -7.15 8.31 -1.11
C LEU A 70 -8.65 8.00 -1.21
N ILE A 71 -9.48 8.98 -1.56
CA ILE A 71 -10.89 8.77 -1.83
C ILE A 71 -11.09 8.32 -3.27
N THR A 72 -10.65 9.14 -4.23
CA THR A 72 -10.85 8.90 -5.66
C THR A 72 -9.99 7.77 -6.20
N GLY A 73 -8.76 7.65 -5.74
CA GLY A 73 -7.83 6.62 -6.16
C GLY A 73 -8.20 5.21 -5.70
N LEU A 74 -8.82 5.09 -4.54
CA LEU A 74 -9.30 3.80 -3.99
C LEU A 74 -10.76 3.48 -4.35
N ALA A 75 -11.52 4.45 -4.88
CA ALA A 75 -12.95 4.27 -5.14
C ALA A 75 -13.26 3.04 -6.02
N GLY A 76 -14.03 2.09 -5.49
CA GLY A 76 -14.42 0.87 -6.19
C GLY A 76 -13.29 -0.13 -6.45
N ARG A 77 -12.11 0.07 -5.86
CA ARG A 77 -10.95 -0.82 -6.03
C ARG A 77 -10.73 -1.66 -4.78
N GLN A 78 -10.39 -2.92 -4.99
CA GLN A 78 -9.92 -3.83 -3.94
C GLN A 78 -8.73 -4.64 -4.43
N ALA A 79 -7.79 -4.87 -3.53
CA ALA A 79 -6.62 -5.70 -3.78
C ALA A 79 -6.31 -6.59 -2.57
N GLU A 80 -5.68 -7.70 -2.83
CA GLU A 80 -5.19 -8.62 -1.80
C GLU A 80 -3.98 -8.02 -1.08
N LEU A 81 -3.22 -7.13 -1.73
CA LEU A 81 -2.08 -6.46 -1.12
C LEU A 81 -2.15 -4.95 -1.39
N VAL A 82 -2.36 -4.19 -0.31
CA VAL A 82 -2.44 -2.72 -0.35
C VAL A 82 -1.28 -2.13 0.44
N PHE A 83 -0.52 -1.24 -0.19
CA PHE A 83 0.54 -0.47 0.45
C PHE A 83 0.14 0.99 0.56
N ALA A 84 0.46 1.60 1.70
CA ALA A 84 0.39 3.05 1.90
C ALA A 84 1.62 3.50 2.70
N ASN A 85 2.57 4.10 2.00
CA ASN A 85 3.79 4.68 2.60
C ASN A 85 3.67 6.20 2.61
N ILE A 86 2.89 6.71 3.56
CA ILE A 86 2.53 8.13 3.70
C ILE A 86 2.54 8.55 5.17
N LEU A 87 2.35 9.86 5.41
CA LEU A 87 2.37 10.43 6.76
C LEU A 87 1.31 9.81 7.68
N ALA A 88 1.66 9.60 8.95
CA ALA A 88 0.79 8.97 9.96
C ALA A 88 -0.59 9.64 10.09
N ASP A 89 -0.64 10.97 10.13
CA ASP A 89 -1.91 11.70 10.24
C ASP A 89 -2.81 11.50 9.01
N VAL A 90 -2.23 11.37 7.81
CA VAL A 90 -2.96 11.07 6.57
C VAL A 90 -3.48 9.63 6.59
N LEU A 91 -2.67 8.66 7.04
CA LEU A 91 -3.10 7.27 7.23
C LEU A 91 -4.33 7.19 8.14
N ILE A 92 -4.29 7.88 9.29
CA ILE A 92 -5.39 7.90 10.26
C ILE A 92 -6.63 8.55 9.67
N GLN A 93 -6.48 9.68 8.99
CA GLN A 93 -7.60 10.40 8.37
C GLN A 93 -8.36 9.55 7.35
N PHE A 94 -7.65 8.74 6.56
CA PHE A 94 -8.22 7.93 5.47
C PHE A 94 -8.23 6.42 5.79
N ALA A 95 -8.19 6.06 7.07
CA ALA A 95 -8.23 4.66 7.50
C ALA A 95 -9.47 3.90 6.98
N PRO A 96 -10.69 4.47 6.95
CA PRO A 96 -11.86 3.78 6.39
C PRO A 96 -11.69 3.38 4.93
N GLU A 97 -11.17 4.28 4.10
CA GLU A 97 -10.95 4.05 2.66
C GLU A 97 -9.87 2.98 2.43
N LEU A 98 -8.77 3.05 3.18
CA LEU A 98 -7.69 2.07 3.12
C LEU A 98 -8.17 0.68 3.55
N ILE A 99 -8.93 0.56 4.64
CA ILE A 99 -9.51 -0.71 5.10
C ILE A 99 -10.47 -1.28 4.03
N ALA A 100 -11.34 -0.43 3.46
CA ALA A 100 -12.30 -0.85 2.44
C ALA A 100 -11.64 -1.35 1.14
N SER A 101 -10.42 -0.90 0.84
CA SER A 101 -9.66 -1.29 -0.35
C SER A 101 -8.99 -2.67 -0.25
N VAL A 102 -8.99 -3.29 0.92
CA VAL A 102 -8.39 -4.62 1.11
C VAL A 102 -9.42 -5.71 0.81
N ALA A 103 -9.10 -6.61 -0.08
CA ALA A 103 -9.94 -7.77 -0.39
C ALA A 103 -9.97 -8.79 0.78
N PRO A 104 -10.95 -9.70 0.85
CA PRO A 104 -10.92 -10.83 1.79
C PRO A 104 -9.59 -11.59 1.69
N HIS A 105 -9.06 -12.07 2.82
CA HIS A 105 -7.72 -12.68 2.97
C HIS A 105 -6.54 -11.74 2.63
N GLY A 106 -6.81 -10.48 2.33
CA GLY A 106 -5.81 -9.51 1.95
C GLY A 106 -5.06 -8.89 3.13
N GLN A 107 -4.07 -8.09 2.78
CA GLN A 107 -3.18 -7.42 3.72
C GLN A 107 -3.02 -5.95 3.38
N LEU A 108 -3.12 -5.10 4.40
CA LEU A 108 -2.79 -3.68 4.34
C LEU A 108 -1.46 -3.46 5.03
N VAL A 109 -0.51 -2.86 4.32
CA VAL A 109 0.81 -2.53 4.84
C VAL A 109 0.96 -1.01 4.90
N LEU A 110 0.99 -0.49 6.11
CA LEU A 110 1.20 0.92 6.40
C LEU A 110 2.66 1.15 6.76
N SER A 111 3.31 2.09 6.13
CA SER A 111 4.71 2.43 6.38
C SER A 111 4.95 3.94 6.29
N GLY A 112 6.19 4.38 6.47
CA GLY A 112 6.49 5.81 6.58
C GLY A 112 6.09 6.40 7.94
N ILE A 113 5.92 5.56 8.94
CA ILE A 113 5.46 5.91 10.29
C ILE A 113 6.68 6.01 11.20
N LEU A 114 6.84 7.13 11.89
CA LEU A 114 7.86 7.24 12.94
C LEU A 114 7.54 6.27 14.09
N ALA A 115 8.57 5.68 14.69
CA ALA A 115 8.40 4.70 15.76
C ALA A 115 7.51 5.22 16.91
N GLN A 116 7.63 6.51 17.25
CA GLN A 116 6.82 7.19 18.28
C GLN A 116 5.35 7.38 17.88
N GLU A 117 4.99 7.27 16.60
CA GLU A 117 3.61 7.40 16.08
C GLU A 117 2.94 6.03 15.85
N ASN A 118 3.68 4.94 16.01
CA ASN A 118 3.19 3.59 15.68
C ASN A 118 1.93 3.22 16.48
N ASP A 119 1.93 3.44 17.79
CA ASP A 119 0.78 3.10 18.64
C ASP A 119 -0.47 3.89 18.23
N LYS A 120 -0.33 5.19 17.95
CA LYS A 120 -1.43 6.05 17.48
C LYS A 120 -2.06 5.53 16.19
N VAL A 121 -1.23 5.12 15.22
CA VAL A 121 -1.71 4.56 13.96
C VAL A 121 -2.36 3.19 14.20
N SER A 122 -1.71 2.30 14.93
CA SER A 122 -2.24 0.97 15.24
C SER A 122 -3.59 1.00 15.92
N GLU A 123 -3.77 1.86 16.92
CA GLU A 123 -5.03 2.02 17.65
C GLU A 123 -6.14 2.54 16.74
N ALA A 124 -5.86 3.57 15.92
CA ALA A 124 -6.86 4.12 15.00
C ALA A 124 -7.36 3.08 13.98
N PHE A 125 -6.49 2.21 13.50
CA PHE A 125 -6.89 1.14 12.59
C PHE A 125 -7.56 -0.03 13.31
N ALA A 126 -7.13 -0.38 14.52
CA ALA A 126 -7.76 -1.43 15.33
C ALA A 126 -9.22 -1.13 15.64
N ASP A 127 -9.54 0.13 15.93
CA ASP A 127 -10.89 0.60 16.21
C ASP A 127 -11.85 0.46 15.01
N LEU A 128 -11.33 0.41 13.79
CA LEU A 128 -12.10 0.31 12.56
C LEU A 128 -12.07 -1.10 11.95
N ALA A 129 -10.95 -1.79 12.02
CA ALA A 129 -10.72 -3.09 11.42
C ALA A 129 -11.01 -4.23 12.42
N HIS A 130 -12.24 -4.30 12.91
CA HIS A 130 -12.64 -5.31 13.90
C HIS A 130 -12.41 -6.73 13.38
N GLY A 131 -11.71 -7.54 14.19
CA GLY A 131 -11.42 -8.94 13.86
C GLY A 131 -10.21 -9.14 12.94
N TRP A 132 -9.55 -8.07 12.47
CA TRP A 132 -8.31 -8.21 11.72
C TRP A 132 -7.13 -8.43 12.68
N SER A 133 -6.13 -9.20 12.25
CA SER A 133 -4.88 -9.28 12.98
C SER A 133 -4.00 -8.08 12.66
N ILE A 134 -3.31 -7.55 13.66
CA ILE A 134 -2.42 -6.39 13.54
C ILE A 134 -1.03 -6.78 14.02
N GLU A 135 -0.02 -6.50 13.22
CA GLU A 135 1.38 -6.74 13.52
C GLU A 135 2.19 -5.46 13.30
N ASN A 136 3.01 -5.09 14.26
CA ASN A 136 3.89 -3.92 14.21
C ASN A 136 5.36 -4.37 14.14
N ARG A 137 6.16 -3.64 13.36
CA ARG A 137 7.60 -3.83 13.32
C ARG A 137 8.30 -2.48 13.45
N LEU A 138 9.25 -2.40 14.36
CA LEU A 138 10.10 -1.23 14.54
C LEU A 138 11.45 -1.46 13.84
N MET A 139 11.92 -0.46 13.13
CA MET A 139 13.21 -0.45 12.43
C MET A 139 13.89 0.90 12.64
N GLY A 140 14.63 1.03 13.76
CA GLY A 140 15.23 2.30 14.16
C GLY A 140 14.18 3.37 14.44
N GLU A 141 14.23 4.48 13.73
CA GLU A 141 13.27 5.59 13.85
C GLU A 141 11.94 5.33 13.12
N TRP A 142 11.87 4.29 12.29
CA TRP A 142 10.73 3.97 11.46
C TRP A 142 9.99 2.73 11.93
N SER A 143 8.74 2.64 11.54
CA SER A 143 7.93 1.46 11.81
C SER A 143 6.96 1.15 10.67
N ASP A 144 6.46 -0.07 10.66
CA ASP A 144 5.32 -0.46 9.85
C ASP A 144 4.19 -1.00 10.72
N VAL A 145 2.96 -0.95 10.20
CA VAL A 145 1.77 -1.59 10.74
C VAL A 145 1.18 -2.44 9.64
N VAL A 146 1.01 -3.72 9.90
CA VAL A 146 0.43 -4.68 8.97
C VAL A 146 -0.88 -5.19 9.50
N LEU A 147 -1.96 -5.00 8.74
CA LEU A 147 -3.28 -5.53 9.05
C LEU A 147 -3.62 -6.64 8.07
N LYS A 148 -4.10 -7.78 8.58
CA LYS A 148 -4.55 -8.91 7.76
C LYS A 148 -6.05 -9.10 7.92
N ARG A 149 -6.75 -8.99 6.80
CA ARG A 149 -8.20 -9.20 6.75
C ARG A 149 -8.50 -10.68 6.79
N PRO A 150 -9.37 -11.15 7.71
CA PRO A 150 -9.85 -12.53 7.68
C PRO A 150 -10.77 -12.78 6.46
N ASP A 151 -11.34 -13.97 6.42
CA ASP A 151 -12.29 -14.44 5.41
C ASP A 151 -13.55 -13.55 5.31
#